data_6940382dfa0743d59267977f7a1bcaab
#
_entry.id   6940382dfa0743d59267977f7a1bcaab
#
_cell.length_a   1.000
_cell.length_b   1.000
_cell.length_c   1.000
_cell.angle_alpha   90.00
_cell.angle_beta   90.00
_cell.angle_gamma   90.00
#
_symmetry.space_group_name_H-M   'P 1'
#
loop_
_entity.id
_entity.type
_entity.pdbx_description
1 polymer ?
#
loop_
_entity_poly.entity_id
_entity_poly.type
_entity_poly.pdbx_seq_one_letter_code
_entity_poly.pdbx_strand_id
1 'polypeptide(L)'
;PDYPTGSAFIRYQKDGSRKFIFNIAQSAAARFTWTDIVSRVIARAGHLHIMGSALVMPNTWPVIEKALTILKTKGGTLSLDPNLRPELTYDRRIQARFAQLIDAADLLLPSGAELERAAGVEGESAAVQSLFQRGLKEIVLKRGAQGATCFRSGKAPINALAFDVQEVDPTGAGDCFGGAYVACRRMGLPLADVLTYACAAGARNVTKYGPMEGAGTRLQLDAFIQTTKRLDK
;
A
#
# COMPACT_ATOMS: atom_id res chain seq x y z
N PRO A 1 -6.67 13.26 -25.01
CA PRO A 1 -6.15 14.11 -23.94
C PRO A 1 -4.83 14.73 -24.37
N ASP A 2 -4.62 16.00 -24.04
CA ASP A 2 -3.46 16.79 -24.46
C ASP A 2 -2.19 16.52 -23.63
N TYR A 3 -2.21 15.48 -22.80
CA TYR A 3 -1.12 15.13 -21.89
C TYR A 3 -0.68 13.68 -22.09
N PRO A 4 0.65 13.41 -22.00
CA PRO A 4 1.18 12.06 -22.13
C PRO A 4 0.75 11.16 -20.97
N THR A 5 0.81 9.86 -21.17
CA THR A 5 0.70 8.88 -20.10
C THR A 5 1.85 9.05 -19.12
N GLY A 6 1.57 8.96 -17.82
CA GLY A 6 2.61 8.92 -16.80
C GLY A 6 3.51 7.71 -17.00
N SER A 7 4.81 7.90 -16.83
CA SER A 7 5.80 6.82 -16.97
C SER A 7 6.76 6.79 -15.79
N ALA A 8 7.23 5.60 -15.47
CA ALA A 8 8.31 5.35 -14.54
C ALA A 8 9.38 4.51 -15.26
N PHE A 9 10.59 5.04 -15.35
CA PHE A 9 11.72 4.29 -15.88
C PHE A 9 12.45 3.65 -14.71
N ILE A 10 12.68 2.34 -14.79
CA ILE A 10 13.35 1.58 -13.75
C ILE A 10 14.75 1.22 -14.27
N ARG A 11 15.77 1.64 -13.54
CA ARG A 11 17.15 1.23 -13.79
C ARG A 11 17.57 0.25 -12.70
N TYR A 12 17.80 -0.99 -13.07
CA TYR A 12 18.38 -2.02 -12.20
C TYR A 12 19.88 -1.80 -12.04
N GLN A 13 20.37 -1.83 -10.81
CA GLN A 13 21.78 -1.73 -10.47
C GLN A 13 22.40 -3.12 -10.35
N LYS A 14 23.74 -3.20 -10.42
CA LYS A 14 24.48 -4.48 -10.29
C LYS A 14 24.31 -5.13 -8.90
N ASP A 15 24.03 -4.34 -7.88
CA ASP A 15 23.79 -4.78 -6.51
C ASP A 15 22.32 -5.20 -6.24
N GLY A 16 21.49 -5.28 -7.29
CA GLY A 16 20.06 -5.61 -7.19
C GLY A 16 19.18 -4.42 -6.79
N SER A 17 19.74 -3.26 -6.44
CA SER A 17 18.97 -2.06 -6.16
C SER A 17 18.34 -1.47 -7.41
N ARG A 18 17.31 -0.64 -7.24
CA ARG A 18 16.58 -0.01 -8.34
C ARG A 18 16.57 1.50 -8.16
N LYS A 19 16.78 2.21 -9.25
CA LYS A 19 16.52 3.66 -9.33
C LYS A 19 15.32 3.92 -10.23
N PHE A 20 14.44 4.80 -9.77
CA PHE A 20 13.26 5.19 -10.52
C PHE A 20 13.44 6.62 -11.05
N ILE A 21 12.99 6.83 -12.28
CA ILE A 21 12.81 8.17 -12.84
C ILE A 21 11.33 8.29 -13.16
N PHE A 22 10.65 9.16 -12.41
CA PHE A 22 9.21 9.37 -12.55
C PHE A 22 8.93 10.55 -13.47
N ASN A 23 8.17 10.32 -14.53
CA ASN A 23 7.63 11.34 -15.40
C ASN A 23 6.10 11.40 -15.22
N ILE A 24 5.66 11.83 -14.03
CA ILE A 24 4.26 11.82 -13.63
C ILE A 24 3.68 13.24 -13.57
N ALA A 25 4.46 14.21 -13.10
CA ALA A 25 3.96 15.57 -12.83
C ALA A 25 3.36 16.28 -14.05
N GLN A 26 3.83 15.96 -15.25
CA GLN A 26 3.35 16.52 -16.53
C GLN A 26 2.43 15.55 -17.29
N SER A 27 2.00 14.45 -16.67
CA SER A 27 1.18 13.44 -17.28
C SER A 27 -0.33 13.68 -17.10
N ALA A 28 -1.15 12.93 -17.84
CA ALA A 28 -2.60 12.90 -17.68
C ALA A 28 -3.02 12.51 -16.24
N ALA A 29 -2.27 11.60 -15.58
CA ALA A 29 -2.53 11.21 -14.19
C ALA A 29 -2.43 12.38 -13.21
N ALA A 30 -1.51 13.34 -13.44
CA ALA A 30 -1.37 14.54 -12.60
C ALA A 30 -2.48 15.58 -12.82
N ARG A 31 -3.35 15.38 -13.81
CA ARG A 31 -4.49 16.24 -14.13
C ARG A 31 -5.81 15.72 -13.55
N PHE A 32 -5.73 14.67 -12.74
CA PHE A 32 -6.91 14.12 -12.07
C PHE A 32 -7.56 15.19 -11.18
N THR A 33 -8.87 15.39 -11.39
CA THR A 33 -9.67 16.40 -10.67
C THR A 33 -10.99 15.81 -10.22
N TRP A 34 -11.71 16.53 -9.37
CA TRP A 34 -13.05 16.16 -8.96
C TRP A 34 -14.04 16.32 -10.10
N THR A 35 -14.75 15.26 -10.44
CA THR A 35 -15.79 15.23 -11.47
C THR A 35 -17.07 14.59 -10.91
N ASP A 36 -18.19 14.68 -11.65
CA ASP A 36 -19.43 14.01 -11.27
C ASP A 36 -19.28 12.49 -11.22
N ILE A 37 -18.40 11.93 -12.06
CA ILE A 37 -18.11 10.48 -12.04
C ILE A 37 -17.41 10.14 -10.73
N VAL A 38 -16.37 10.88 -10.36
CA VAL A 38 -15.64 10.69 -9.09
C VAL A 38 -16.60 10.84 -7.91
N SER A 39 -17.46 11.86 -7.93
CA SER A 39 -18.47 12.09 -6.90
C SER A 39 -19.38 10.88 -6.71
N ARG A 40 -19.93 10.33 -7.81
CA ARG A 40 -20.81 9.14 -7.77
C ARG A 40 -20.09 7.90 -7.26
N VAL A 41 -18.83 7.68 -7.65
CA VAL A 41 -18.02 6.55 -7.17
C VAL A 41 -17.77 6.67 -5.68
N ILE A 42 -17.30 7.83 -5.21
CA ILE A 42 -17.01 8.06 -3.78
C ILE A 42 -18.29 8.00 -2.93
N ALA A 43 -19.41 8.50 -3.44
CA ALA A 43 -20.70 8.39 -2.76
C ALA A 43 -21.11 6.94 -2.45
N ARG A 44 -20.67 5.97 -3.24
CA ARG A 44 -20.96 4.53 -3.06
C ARG A 44 -19.84 3.77 -2.36
N ALA A 45 -18.64 4.35 -2.23
CA ALA A 45 -17.50 3.69 -1.62
C ALA A 45 -17.67 3.56 -0.10
N GLY A 46 -17.38 2.40 0.46
CA GLY A 46 -17.28 2.17 1.91
C GLY A 46 -15.84 2.14 2.42
N HIS A 47 -14.86 2.18 1.50
CA HIS A 47 -13.45 2.17 1.81
C HIS A 47 -12.69 2.97 0.76
N LEU A 48 -11.64 3.67 1.20
CA LEU A 48 -10.69 4.37 0.34
C LEU A 48 -9.28 3.84 0.62
N HIS A 49 -8.53 3.53 -0.42
CA HIS A 49 -7.11 3.23 -0.32
C HIS A 49 -6.31 4.35 -0.95
N ILE A 50 -5.29 4.84 -0.24
CA ILE A 50 -4.41 5.92 -0.70
C ILE A 50 -2.97 5.42 -0.69
N MET A 51 -2.27 5.68 -1.80
CA MET A 51 -0.82 5.55 -1.90
C MET A 51 -0.18 6.89 -1.55
N GLY A 52 0.78 6.93 -0.62
CA GLY A 52 1.46 8.16 -0.21
C GLY A 52 2.19 8.85 -1.37
N SER A 53 2.67 8.07 -2.34
CA SER A 53 3.24 8.59 -3.58
C SER A 53 2.29 9.46 -4.42
N ALA A 54 0.98 9.32 -4.26
CA ALA A 54 0.00 10.16 -4.95
C ALA A 54 0.02 11.63 -4.48
N LEU A 55 0.57 11.90 -3.30
CA LEU A 55 0.62 13.26 -2.73
C LEU A 55 1.54 14.22 -3.50
N VAL A 56 2.48 13.70 -4.28
CA VAL A 56 3.36 14.53 -5.12
C VAL A 56 2.67 15.07 -6.37
N MET A 57 1.50 14.52 -6.72
CA MET A 57 0.72 15.00 -7.86
C MET A 57 -0.05 16.27 -7.49
N PRO A 58 0.08 17.36 -8.27
CA PRO A 58 -0.39 18.70 -7.85
C PRO A 58 -1.88 18.76 -7.52
N ASN A 59 -2.72 18.06 -8.29
CA ASN A 59 -4.18 18.18 -8.20
C ASN A 59 -4.84 17.09 -7.35
N THR A 60 -4.07 16.14 -6.81
CA THR A 60 -4.64 14.97 -6.12
C THR A 60 -5.17 15.30 -4.73
N TRP A 61 -4.51 16.23 -4.01
CA TRP A 61 -4.89 16.53 -2.64
C TRP A 61 -6.34 17.03 -2.49
N PRO A 62 -6.83 18.01 -3.26
CA PRO A 62 -8.24 18.45 -3.13
C PRO A 62 -9.24 17.31 -3.39
N VAL A 63 -8.89 16.36 -4.24
CA VAL A 63 -9.74 15.19 -4.51
C VAL A 63 -9.72 14.24 -3.31
N ILE A 64 -8.55 13.96 -2.74
CA ILE A 64 -8.39 13.13 -1.55
C ILE A 64 -9.18 13.74 -0.38
N GLU A 65 -8.98 15.01 -0.10
CA GLU A 65 -9.61 15.72 1.03
C GLU A 65 -11.14 15.68 0.95
N LYS A 66 -11.70 15.96 -0.24
CA LYS A 66 -13.13 15.86 -0.47
C LYS A 66 -13.65 14.43 -0.38
N ALA A 67 -12.91 13.46 -0.93
CA ALA A 67 -13.27 12.05 -0.83
C ALA A 67 -13.27 11.55 0.62
N LEU A 68 -12.27 11.93 1.42
CA LEU A 68 -12.18 11.61 2.84
C LEU A 68 -13.36 12.19 3.62
N THR A 69 -13.70 13.45 3.39
CA THR A 69 -14.86 14.09 4.03
C THR A 69 -16.13 13.27 3.79
N ILE A 70 -16.43 12.93 2.53
CA ILE A 70 -17.61 12.14 2.17
C ILE A 70 -17.54 10.71 2.77
N LEU A 71 -16.37 10.09 2.75
CA LEU A 71 -16.19 8.75 3.28
C LEU A 71 -16.44 8.70 4.79
N LYS A 72 -15.84 9.61 5.54
CA LYS A 72 -15.93 9.65 7.00
C LYS A 72 -17.34 9.98 7.51
N THR A 73 -18.09 10.85 6.82
CA THR A 73 -19.50 11.14 7.18
C THR A 73 -20.41 9.90 7.09
N LYS A 74 -20.00 8.87 6.34
CA LYS A 74 -20.73 7.60 6.20
C LYS A 74 -20.17 6.47 7.06
N GLY A 75 -19.19 6.75 7.94
CA GLY A 75 -18.49 5.72 8.70
C GLY A 75 -17.59 4.82 7.86
N GLY A 76 -17.20 5.25 6.68
CA GLY A 76 -16.25 4.53 5.82
C GLY A 76 -14.83 4.53 6.38
N THR A 77 -14.00 3.63 5.88
CA THR A 77 -12.63 3.38 6.37
C THR A 77 -11.57 3.79 5.35
N LEU A 78 -10.38 4.15 5.86
CA LEU A 78 -9.21 4.52 5.07
C LEU A 78 -8.07 3.54 5.30
N SER A 79 -7.46 3.03 4.24
CA SER A 79 -6.12 2.43 4.28
C SER A 79 -5.11 3.31 3.57
N LEU A 80 -3.91 3.34 4.12
CA LEU A 80 -2.78 4.09 3.59
C LEU A 80 -1.58 3.16 3.39
N ASP A 81 -1.05 3.10 2.17
CA ASP A 81 0.30 2.60 1.91
C ASP A 81 1.23 3.81 1.84
N PRO A 82 2.21 3.94 2.73
CA PRO A 82 3.15 5.07 2.72
C PRO A 82 3.81 5.25 1.37
N ASN A 83 4.30 4.18 0.79
CA ASN A 83 4.97 4.14 -0.51
C ASN A 83 5.92 5.34 -0.72
N LEU A 84 6.76 5.58 0.30
CA LEU A 84 7.68 6.70 0.35
C LEU A 84 8.87 6.43 -0.59
N ARG A 85 8.88 7.10 -1.72
CA ARG A 85 9.92 6.96 -2.74
C ARG A 85 10.97 8.05 -2.56
N PRO A 86 12.25 7.70 -2.31
CA PRO A 86 13.32 8.70 -2.15
C PRO A 86 13.48 9.65 -3.35
N GLU A 87 13.10 9.18 -4.54
CA GLU A 87 13.18 9.93 -5.79
C GLU A 87 12.08 11.00 -5.94
N LEU A 88 11.05 10.95 -5.09
CA LEU A 88 9.97 11.94 -5.08
C LEU A 88 10.26 13.03 -4.06
N THR A 89 10.00 14.29 -4.43
CA THR A 89 10.21 15.42 -3.53
C THR A 89 9.05 15.50 -2.54
N TYR A 90 9.38 15.40 -1.25
CA TYR A 90 8.44 15.57 -0.14
C TYR A 90 8.73 16.90 0.59
N ASP A 91 8.15 17.97 0.08
CA ASP A 91 8.22 19.28 0.74
C ASP A 91 7.39 19.30 2.05
N ARG A 92 7.49 20.40 2.83
CA ARG A 92 6.76 20.54 4.09
C ARG A 92 5.25 20.40 3.94
N ARG A 93 4.70 20.81 2.79
CA ARG A 93 3.25 20.71 2.51
C ARG A 93 2.85 19.24 2.30
N ILE A 94 3.65 18.48 1.54
CA ILE A 94 3.40 17.05 1.31
C ILE A 94 3.56 16.28 2.63
N GLN A 95 4.57 16.61 3.44
CA GLN A 95 4.74 16.01 4.77
C GLN A 95 3.54 16.27 5.69
N ALA A 96 3.00 17.49 5.70
CA ALA A 96 1.82 17.84 6.48
C ALA A 96 0.57 17.07 6.02
N ARG A 97 0.38 16.92 4.69
CA ARG A 97 -0.71 16.10 4.11
C ARG A 97 -0.58 14.63 4.45
N PHE A 98 0.65 14.11 4.41
CA PHE A 98 0.93 12.74 4.81
C PHE A 98 0.59 12.51 6.28
N ALA A 99 0.96 13.44 7.17
CA ALA A 99 0.60 13.38 8.58
C ALA A 99 -0.93 13.38 8.78
N GLN A 100 -1.67 14.22 8.05
CA GLN A 100 -3.14 14.22 8.08
C GLN A 100 -3.74 12.88 7.61
N LEU A 101 -3.14 12.24 6.60
CA LEU A 101 -3.58 10.91 6.17
C LEU A 101 -3.33 9.84 7.23
N ILE A 102 -2.19 9.87 7.91
CA ILE A 102 -1.90 8.97 9.04
C ILE A 102 -2.96 9.12 10.13
N ASP A 103 -3.31 10.36 10.53
CA ASP A 103 -4.30 10.63 11.57
C ASP A 103 -5.73 10.21 11.16
N ALA A 104 -6.01 10.19 9.87
CA ALA A 104 -7.30 9.76 9.33
C ALA A 104 -7.39 8.26 9.05
N ALA A 105 -6.25 7.55 8.97
CA ALA A 105 -6.20 6.16 8.54
C ALA A 105 -6.70 5.18 9.62
N ASP A 106 -7.39 4.15 9.17
CA ASP A 106 -7.76 2.99 10.00
C ASP A 106 -6.74 1.87 9.87
N LEU A 107 -6.09 1.75 8.71
CA LEU A 107 -5.10 0.73 8.34
C LEU A 107 -3.89 1.37 7.69
N LEU A 108 -2.69 0.99 8.12
CA LEU A 108 -1.42 1.36 7.51
C LEU A 108 -0.70 0.11 6.98
N LEU A 109 -0.14 0.21 5.77
CA LEU A 109 0.54 -0.89 5.06
C LEU A 109 2.00 -0.54 4.73
N PRO A 110 2.87 -0.28 5.72
CA PRO A 110 4.24 0.14 5.50
C PRO A 110 5.15 -1.03 5.11
N SER A 111 6.27 -0.71 4.47
CA SER A 111 7.38 -1.63 4.18
C SER A 111 8.65 -1.19 4.88
N GLY A 112 9.32 -2.08 5.62
CA GLY A 112 10.62 -1.79 6.22
C GLY A 112 10.64 -0.46 7.01
N ALA A 113 11.59 0.43 6.69
CA ALA A 113 11.78 1.73 7.34
C ALA A 113 10.61 2.73 7.16
N GLU A 114 9.63 2.43 6.32
CA GLU A 114 8.44 3.31 6.17
C GLU A 114 7.62 3.38 7.45
N LEU A 115 7.64 2.33 8.27
CA LEU A 115 6.94 2.31 9.56
C LEU A 115 7.45 3.42 10.49
N GLU A 116 8.77 3.48 10.67
CA GLU A 116 9.42 4.48 11.54
C GLU A 116 9.26 5.90 10.98
N ARG A 117 9.39 6.06 9.67
CA ARG A 117 9.15 7.35 9.00
C ARG A 117 7.72 7.85 9.18
N ALA A 118 6.73 6.94 9.07
CA ALA A 118 5.33 7.28 9.28
C ALA A 118 5.03 7.66 10.73
N ALA A 119 5.69 6.99 11.67
CA ALA A 119 5.57 7.25 13.10
C ALA A 119 6.35 8.49 13.57
N GLY A 120 7.42 8.84 12.88
CA GLY A 120 8.36 9.90 13.28
C GLY A 120 9.23 9.50 14.49
N VAL A 121 9.36 8.18 14.75
CA VAL A 121 10.17 7.64 15.85
C VAL A 121 10.94 6.40 15.40
N GLU A 122 12.11 6.15 15.95
CA GLU A 122 12.94 4.99 15.68
C GLU A 122 12.51 3.78 16.52
N GLY A 123 12.70 2.60 15.96
CA GLY A 123 12.39 1.30 16.57
C GLY A 123 10.95 0.85 16.32
N GLU A 124 10.81 -0.38 15.84
CA GLU A 124 9.52 -0.95 15.41
C GLU A 124 8.45 -0.87 16.51
N SER A 125 8.78 -1.27 17.73
CA SER A 125 7.81 -1.28 18.84
C SER A 125 7.34 0.13 19.20
N ALA A 126 8.26 1.10 19.24
CA ALA A 126 7.94 2.50 19.53
C ALA A 126 7.11 3.12 18.39
N ALA A 127 7.44 2.81 17.13
CA ALA A 127 6.71 3.26 15.97
C ALA A 127 5.26 2.73 15.96
N VAL A 128 5.08 1.44 16.23
CA VAL A 128 3.74 0.82 16.32
C VAL A 128 2.92 1.48 17.44
N GLN A 129 3.50 1.68 18.62
CA GLN A 129 2.83 2.35 19.73
C GLN A 129 2.43 3.79 19.39
N SER A 130 3.36 4.58 18.85
CA SER A 130 3.11 5.96 18.43
C SER A 130 1.94 6.05 17.43
N LEU A 131 1.92 5.17 16.44
CA LEU A 131 0.85 5.14 15.43
C LEU A 131 -0.51 4.73 16.03
N PHE A 132 -0.55 3.81 16.98
CA PHE A 132 -1.80 3.48 17.69
C PHE A 132 -2.30 4.64 18.54
N GLN A 133 -1.42 5.40 19.19
CA GLN A 133 -1.78 6.62 19.92
C GLN A 133 -2.38 7.69 19.01
N ARG A 134 -2.00 7.72 17.73
CA ARG A 134 -2.59 8.58 16.69
C ARG A 134 -3.95 8.09 16.16
N GLY A 135 -4.43 6.93 16.61
CA GLY A 135 -5.76 6.43 16.28
C GLY A 135 -5.83 5.32 15.23
N LEU A 136 -4.69 4.87 14.69
CA LEU A 136 -4.70 3.71 13.80
C LEU A 136 -5.25 2.48 14.53
N LYS A 137 -5.98 1.64 13.80
CA LYS A 137 -6.57 0.40 14.34
C LYS A 137 -5.77 -0.83 13.97
N GLU A 138 -5.10 -0.79 12.83
CA GLU A 138 -4.39 -1.92 12.24
C GLU A 138 -3.15 -1.45 11.46
N ILE A 139 -2.01 -2.09 11.67
CA ILE A 139 -0.77 -1.83 10.96
C ILE A 139 -0.27 -3.16 10.40
N VAL A 140 0.02 -3.23 9.13
CA VAL A 140 0.53 -4.44 8.46
C VAL A 140 1.88 -4.15 7.87
N LEU A 141 2.91 -4.52 8.60
CA LEU A 141 4.30 -4.34 8.19
C LEU A 141 4.69 -5.42 7.18
N LYS A 142 4.97 -4.99 5.95
CA LYS A 142 5.49 -5.84 4.87
C LYS A 142 6.98 -6.04 5.06
N ARG A 143 7.46 -7.30 5.05
CA ARG A 143 8.85 -7.66 5.35
C ARG A 143 9.56 -8.37 4.18
N GLY A 144 9.03 -8.24 2.96
CA GLY A 144 9.57 -8.91 1.76
C GLY A 144 9.63 -10.43 1.96
N ALA A 145 10.81 -11.02 1.75
CA ALA A 145 11.03 -12.45 1.93
C ALA A 145 10.84 -12.98 3.36
N GLN A 146 10.67 -12.10 4.35
CA GLN A 146 10.34 -12.49 5.72
C GLN A 146 8.83 -12.55 5.99
N GLY A 147 8.00 -12.27 4.96
CA GLY A 147 6.55 -12.28 5.08
C GLY A 147 5.96 -10.96 5.56
N ALA A 148 5.05 -11.02 6.54
CA ALA A 148 4.39 -9.82 7.07
C ALA A 148 3.95 -10.01 8.51
N THR A 149 3.83 -8.89 9.23
CA THR A 149 3.32 -8.85 10.60
C THR A 149 2.14 -7.88 10.69
N CYS A 150 1.01 -8.35 11.19
CA CYS A 150 -0.15 -7.50 11.49
C CYS A 150 -0.18 -7.18 12.99
N PHE A 151 -0.18 -5.88 13.30
CA PHE A 151 -0.35 -5.35 14.64
C PHE A 151 -1.76 -4.77 14.77
N ARG A 152 -2.40 -5.00 15.91
CA ARG A 152 -3.67 -4.40 16.31
C ARG A 152 -3.60 -3.96 17.76
N SER A 153 -4.15 -2.80 18.07
CA SER A 153 -4.10 -2.26 19.43
C SER A 153 -4.66 -3.26 20.44
N GLY A 154 -3.92 -3.51 21.51
CA GLY A 154 -4.31 -4.44 22.59
C GLY A 154 -4.37 -5.92 22.21
N LYS A 155 -3.82 -6.34 21.07
CA LYS A 155 -3.78 -7.74 20.61
C LYS A 155 -2.33 -8.18 20.33
N ALA A 156 -2.09 -9.48 20.47
CA ALA A 156 -0.82 -10.05 20.06
C ALA A 156 -0.64 -9.92 18.53
N PRO A 157 0.58 -9.64 18.05
CA PRO A 157 0.87 -9.59 16.62
C PRO A 157 0.60 -10.92 15.94
N ILE A 158 0.13 -10.88 14.70
CA ILE A 158 -0.05 -12.06 13.86
C ILE A 158 0.97 -12.00 12.73
N ASN A 159 1.76 -13.05 12.60
CA ASN A 159 2.78 -13.18 11.56
C ASN A 159 2.32 -14.13 10.45
N ALA A 160 2.66 -13.81 9.22
CA ALA A 160 2.57 -14.73 8.08
C ALA A 160 3.95 -14.86 7.43
N LEU A 161 4.35 -16.09 7.16
CA LEU A 161 5.59 -16.40 6.43
C LEU A 161 5.44 -16.07 4.95
N ALA A 162 6.54 -15.69 4.32
CA ALA A 162 6.59 -15.55 2.86
C ALA A 162 6.52 -16.93 2.17
N PHE A 163 6.24 -16.92 0.88
CA PHE A 163 6.32 -18.08 0.02
C PHE A 163 7.70 -18.19 -0.62
N ASP A 164 8.19 -19.43 -0.77
CA ASP A 164 9.46 -19.74 -1.40
C ASP A 164 9.30 -19.65 -2.92
N VAL A 165 9.76 -18.56 -3.49
CA VAL A 165 9.67 -18.27 -4.92
C VAL A 165 10.96 -17.68 -5.45
N GLN A 166 11.23 -17.92 -6.71
CA GLN A 166 12.30 -17.22 -7.41
C GLN A 166 11.82 -15.82 -7.80
N GLU A 167 12.43 -14.80 -7.23
CA GLU A 167 12.18 -13.41 -7.59
C GLU A 167 12.72 -13.12 -8.99
N VAL A 168 11.84 -12.61 -9.86
CA VAL A 168 12.15 -12.16 -11.22
C VAL A 168 12.09 -10.63 -11.27
N ASP A 169 11.00 -10.03 -10.75
CA ASP A 169 10.83 -8.58 -10.66
C ASP A 169 9.99 -8.23 -9.42
N PRO A 170 10.56 -7.54 -8.42
CA PRO A 170 9.83 -7.14 -7.21
C PRO A 170 8.91 -5.92 -7.41
N THR A 171 8.81 -5.37 -8.62
CA THR A 171 7.94 -4.23 -8.91
C THR A 171 6.47 -4.61 -8.71
N GLY A 172 5.71 -3.80 -7.98
CA GLY A 172 4.27 -4.02 -7.74
C GLY A 172 3.93 -5.09 -6.70
N ALA A 173 4.93 -5.78 -6.11
CA ALA A 173 4.66 -6.79 -5.08
C ALA A 173 3.91 -6.20 -3.87
N GLY A 174 4.31 -5.01 -3.42
CA GLY A 174 3.64 -4.28 -2.35
C GLY A 174 2.21 -3.90 -2.70
N ASP A 175 1.97 -3.49 -3.94
CA ASP A 175 0.64 -3.11 -4.44
C ASP A 175 -0.29 -4.33 -4.51
N CYS A 176 0.22 -5.46 -5.03
CA CYS A 176 -0.52 -6.73 -5.06
C CYS A 176 -0.82 -7.23 -3.65
N PHE A 177 0.15 -7.15 -2.71
CA PHE A 177 -0.05 -7.47 -1.30
C PHE A 177 -1.15 -6.60 -0.70
N GLY A 178 -1.05 -5.27 -0.82
CA GLY A 178 -2.01 -4.31 -0.26
C GLY A 178 -3.41 -4.49 -0.83
N GLY A 179 -3.53 -4.68 -2.15
CA GLY A 179 -4.80 -4.94 -2.81
C GLY A 179 -5.48 -6.21 -2.31
N ALA A 180 -4.74 -7.32 -2.21
CA ALA A 180 -5.25 -8.58 -1.68
C ALA A 180 -5.62 -8.45 -0.18
N TYR A 181 -4.78 -7.78 0.62
CA TYR A 181 -5.07 -7.53 2.03
C TYR A 181 -6.39 -6.80 2.21
N VAL A 182 -6.56 -5.65 1.57
CA VAL A 182 -7.76 -4.83 1.67
C VAL A 182 -9.00 -5.60 1.18
N ALA A 183 -8.90 -6.30 0.03
CA ALA A 183 -10.00 -7.08 -0.51
C ALA A 183 -10.44 -8.18 0.46
N CYS A 184 -9.52 -9.00 0.94
CA CYS A 184 -9.83 -10.11 1.87
C CYS A 184 -10.37 -9.59 3.21
N ARG A 185 -9.85 -8.47 3.73
CA ARG A 185 -10.40 -7.81 4.93
C ARG A 185 -11.85 -7.35 4.72
N ARG A 186 -12.14 -6.77 3.56
CA ARG A 186 -13.50 -6.32 3.18
C ARG A 186 -14.46 -7.48 2.97
N MET A 187 -13.96 -8.65 2.59
CA MET A 187 -14.75 -9.89 2.51
C MET A 187 -15.00 -10.55 3.87
N GLY A 188 -14.40 -10.04 4.95
CA GLY A 188 -14.58 -10.57 6.30
C GLY A 188 -13.82 -11.86 6.61
N LEU A 189 -12.75 -12.18 5.86
CA LEU A 189 -11.95 -13.36 6.12
C LEU A 189 -11.24 -13.27 7.50
N PRO A 190 -10.93 -14.42 8.13
CA PRO A 190 -10.07 -14.47 9.30
C PRO A 190 -8.71 -13.82 9.00
N LEU A 191 -8.14 -13.09 9.96
CA LEU A 191 -6.96 -12.27 9.72
C LEU A 191 -5.72 -13.07 9.29
N ALA A 192 -5.57 -14.30 9.79
CA ALA A 192 -4.49 -15.20 9.36
C ALA A 192 -4.60 -15.56 7.86
N ASP A 193 -5.83 -15.76 7.38
CA ASP A 193 -6.08 -16.03 5.97
C ASP A 193 -5.84 -14.78 5.12
N VAL A 194 -6.29 -13.61 5.60
CA VAL A 194 -6.02 -12.32 4.95
C VAL A 194 -4.53 -12.11 4.71
N LEU A 195 -3.70 -12.33 5.76
CA LEU A 195 -2.24 -12.21 5.65
C LEU A 195 -1.67 -13.25 4.67
N THR A 196 -2.21 -14.47 4.70
CA THR A 196 -1.81 -15.53 3.77
C THR A 196 -2.05 -15.13 2.32
N TYR A 197 -3.26 -14.66 2.00
CA TYR A 197 -3.59 -14.19 0.65
C TYR A 197 -2.74 -12.99 0.22
N ALA A 198 -2.50 -12.05 1.12
CA ALA A 198 -1.66 -10.89 0.85
C ALA A 198 -0.22 -11.29 0.54
N CYS A 199 0.38 -12.18 1.35
CA CYS A 199 1.72 -12.72 1.08
C CYS A 199 1.76 -13.49 -0.24
N ALA A 200 0.73 -14.30 -0.53
CA ALA A 200 0.62 -15.05 -1.78
C ALA A 200 0.54 -14.12 -3.00
N ALA A 201 -0.24 -13.05 -2.92
CA ALA A 201 -0.39 -12.09 -4.01
C ALA A 201 0.93 -11.38 -4.32
N GLY A 202 1.66 -10.91 -3.29
CA GLY A 202 2.98 -10.32 -3.45
C GLY A 202 4.01 -11.32 -4.00
N ALA A 203 4.07 -12.53 -3.41
CA ALA A 203 4.99 -13.58 -3.83
C ALA A 203 4.74 -14.04 -5.27
N ARG A 204 3.48 -14.22 -5.66
CA ARG A 204 3.13 -14.58 -7.04
C ARG A 204 3.50 -13.48 -8.02
N ASN A 205 3.34 -12.20 -7.64
CA ASN A 205 3.69 -11.09 -8.51
C ASN A 205 5.17 -11.05 -8.83
N VAL A 206 6.04 -11.25 -7.85
CA VAL A 206 7.51 -11.17 -8.08
C VAL A 206 8.06 -12.27 -9.00
N THR A 207 7.28 -13.31 -9.33
CA THR A 207 7.68 -14.37 -10.28
C THR A 207 7.53 -13.96 -11.73
N LYS A 208 7.05 -12.74 -12.02
CA LYS A 208 6.83 -12.23 -13.38
C LYS A 208 7.48 -10.87 -13.55
N TYR A 209 7.87 -10.55 -14.78
CA TYR A 209 8.31 -9.20 -15.13
C TYR A 209 7.11 -8.27 -15.21
N GLY A 210 7.21 -7.12 -14.55
CA GLY A 210 6.20 -6.07 -14.60
C GLY A 210 5.36 -5.97 -13.31
N PRO A 211 4.68 -4.81 -13.11
CA PRO A 211 4.09 -4.47 -11.82
C PRO A 211 2.82 -5.25 -11.49
N MET A 212 2.16 -5.88 -12.47
CA MET A 212 0.85 -6.53 -12.28
C MET A 212 0.72 -7.88 -12.98
N GLU A 213 1.71 -8.35 -13.70
CA GLU A 213 1.66 -9.55 -14.54
C GLU A 213 1.54 -10.84 -13.70
N GLY A 214 1.93 -10.76 -12.44
CA GLY A 214 1.71 -11.81 -11.45
C GLY A 214 0.42 -11.66 -10.64
N ALA A 215 -0.30 -10.54 -10.75
CA ALA A 215 -1.58 -10.37 -10.04
C ALA A 215 -2.56 -11.48 -10.40
N GLY A 216 -3.26 -12.03 -9.40
CA GLY A 216 -4.11 -13.21 -9.59
C GLY A 216 -5.54 -13.01 -9.09
N THR A 217 -6.45 -13.76 -9.70
CA THR A 217 -7.78 -13.97 -9.13
C THR A 217 -7.69 -14.77 -7.83
N ARG A 218 -8.75 -14.77 -7.03
CA ARG A 218 -8.80 -15.57 -5.79
C ARG A 218 -8.51 -17.05 -6.07
N LEU A 219 -9.12 -17.63 -7.11
CA LEU A 219 -8.90 -19.03 -7.47
C LEU A 219 -7.42 -19.33 -7.80
N GLN A 220 -6.74 -18.40 -8.46
CA GLN A 220 -5.31 -18.53 -8.76
C GLN A 220 -4.45 -18.40 -7.49
N LEU A 221 -4.86 -17.55 -6.55
CA LEU A 221 -4.19 -17.46 -5.25
C LEU A 221 -4.43 -18.69 -4.38
N ASP A 222 -5.64 -19.26 -4.40
CA ASP A 222 -5.94 -20.54 -3.73
C ASP A 222 -5.02 -21.65 -4.22
N ALA A 223 -4.91 -21.80 -5.54
CA ALA A 223 -4.01 -22.77 -6.15
C ALA A 223 -2.53 -22.52 -5.80
N PHE A 224 -2.09 -21.25 -5.85
CA PHE A 224 -0.74 -20.85 -5.49
C PHE A 224 -0.40 -21.20 -4.03
N ILE A 225 -1.31 -20.90 -3.09
CA ILE A 225 -1.17 -21.18 -1.65
C ILE A 225 -1.04 -22.69 -1.40
N GLN A 226 -1.77 -23.52 -2.15
CA GLN A 226 -1.75 -24.97 -2.01
C GLN A 226 -0.48 -25.62 -2.58
N THR A 227 0.09 -25.05 -3.63
CA THR A 227 1.20 -25.66 -4.39
C THR A 227 2.57 -25.08 -4.08
N THR A 228 2.64 -23.91 -3.43
CA THR A 228 3.90 -23.21 -3.17
C THR A 228 4.31 -23.35 -1.70
N LYS A 229 5.53 -23.81 -1.46
CA LYS A 229 6.09 -23.94 -0.11
C LYS A 229 6.23 -22.55 0.54
N ARG A 230 6.04 -22.48 1.85
CA ARG A 230 6.40 -21.31 2.65
C ARG A 230 7.85 -21.40 3.08
N LEU A 231 8.48 -20.23 3.21
CA LEU A 231 9.81 -20.16 3.80
C LEU A 231 9.72 -20.57 5.29
N ASP A 232 10.64 -21.41 5.71
CA ASP A 232 10.80 -21.74 7.13
C ASP A 232 11.38 -20.50 7.87
N LYS A 233 11.13 -20.37 9.19
CA LYS A 233 11.66 -19.27 10.02
C LYS A 233 13.17 -19.35 10.10
#